data_6afef143a2601fff1193b577e57ac29f
#
_entry.id   6afef143a2601fff1193b577e57ac29f
#
_cell.length_a   1.000
_cell.length_b   1.000
_cell.length_c   1.000
_cell.angle_alpha   90.00
_cell.angle_beta   90.00
_cell.angle_gamma   90.00
#
_symmetry.space_group_name_H-M   'P 1'
#
loop_
_entity.id
_entity.type
_entity.pdbx_description
1 polymer ?
#
loop_
_entity_poly.entity_id
_entity_poly.type
_entity_poly.pdbx_seq_one_letter_code
_entity_poly.pdbx_strand_id
1 'polypeptide(L)'
;MTSHSKQPAQFTIGLGWWNIYFIAKVALFLQGIIDFHPLENFALLLFILLPVPVRALNVLRHVIAVIIAAWLLHYDSFLPPLERLWAQAGQLMQFEFSYLVELMGRFISVQALLGLFALCAAYFILSKFLRVSVFVVIAMIYVSIPKTPQSSVTVETTQPAPPATTEVAETTQPQVTEINDESLNSMTADFFAKEASRRVSFSPDSAQDAPFDLLFLSICSVAWDDIEIAGMADHPLFKEFDVMFDNFSAATSYSGPAVVRLLRASCGQQEHSKLFEPAPKQCYLFDNLKDLGFKENLLMNHNGVFDSFLELIKKDGDLKTNLMSQEGFKPYQKSFDGSSIFRDKQVLDDWWQQRIKSDDEKVVALYNTISLHDGNRIINANSTTSMVSYKKRLKNLLDDLYSFFQELKASKRNIVVALVPEHGAGMRGDRMQISGMREIPAPTIVHTPVGIKVFGEGIQRQGDTKHVKAPSSYLALSQLVSNILEQNIYEKKSFSPDGLAGNLPETQVVAQNSGSTVIEVNGKYYVSLDGSSWIEYPK
;
A
#
# COMPACT_ATOMS: atom_id res chain seq x y z
N MET A 1 -75.70 -19.51 -13.87
CA MET A 1 -74.84 -19.24 -12.70
C MET A 1 -73.75 -20.30 -12.66
N THR A 2 -72.58 -19.99 -13.28
CA THR A 2 -71.41 -20.86 -13.29
C THR A 2 -70.42 -20.35 -12.22
N SER A 3 -70.31 -21.08 -11.14
CA SER A 3 -69.42 -20.85 -10.03
C SER A 3 -67.96 -21.11 -10.50
N HIS A 4 -67.16 -20.10 -10.71
CA HIS A 4 -65.73 -20.23 -10.84
C HIS A 4 -65.13 -20.55 -9.47
N SER A 5 -64.86 -21.82 -9.21
CA SER A 5 -64.03 -22.25 -8.10
C SER A 5 -62.58 -21.71 -8.31
N LYS A 6 -62.20 -20.75 -7.49
CA LYS A 6 -60.79 -20.35 -7.38
C LYS A 6 -59.99 -21.55 -6.89
N GLN A 7 -59.15 -22.15 -7.77
CA GLN A 7 -58.16 -23.14 -7.36
C GLN A 7 -57.27 -22.52 -6.29
N PRO A 8 -56.95 -23.23 -5.19
CA PRO A 8 -56.04 -22.77 -4.18
C PRO A 8 -54.64 -22.61 -4.83
N ALA A 9 -53.99 -21.48 -4.58
CA ALA A 9 -52.66 -21.22 -5.03
C ALA A 9 -51.74 -22.37 -4.57
N GLN A 10 -51.18 -23.12 -5.53
CA GLN A 10 -50.17 -24.13 -5.23
C GLN A 10 -48.94 -23.42 -4.71
N PHE A 11 -48.64 -23.59 -3.42
CA PHE A 11 -47.40 -23.14 -2.80
C PHE A 11 -46.23 -23.95 -3.38
N THR A 12 -45.55 -23.44 -4.36
CA THR A 12 -44.27 -23.99 -4.80
C THR A 12 -43.20 -23.57 -3.80
N ILE A 13 -42.87 -24.48 -2.87
CA ILE A 13 -41.72 -24.28 -1.97
C ILE A 13 -40.46 -24.46 -2.81
N GLY A 14 -39.75 -23.36 -3.06
CA GLY A 14 -38.50 -23.35 -3.79
C GLY A 14 -37.87 -21.97 -3.80
N LEU A 15 -36.55 -21.90 -3.98
CA LEU A 15 -35.79 -20.65 -4.00
C LEU A 15 -36.06 -19.80 -5.25
N GLY A 16 -36.64 -20.37 -6.33
CA GLY A 16 -36.86 -19.64 -7.57
C GLY A 16 -35.57 -18.99 -8.08
N TRP A 17 -35.62 -17.72 -8.48
CA TRP A 17 -34.48 -16.96 -8.96
C TRP A 17 -33.37 -16.75 -7.91
N TRP A 18 -33.64 -16.95 -6.62
CA TRP A 18 -32.63 -16.88 -5.57
C TRP A 18 -31.56 -17.98 -5.69
N ASN A 19 -31.84 -19.06 -6.41
CA ASN A 19 -30.83 -20.06 -6.74
C ASN A 19 -29.60 -19.42 -7.43
N ILE A 20 -29.81 -18.44 -8.33
CA ILE A 20 -28.73 -17.77 -9.04
C ILE A 20 -27.82 -17.03 -8.06
N TYR A 21 -28.40 -16.33 -7.08
CA TYR A 21 -27.64 -15.64 -6.03
C TYR A 21 -26.73 -16.61 -5.26
N PHE A 22 -27.28 -17.70 -4.76
CA PHE A 22 -26.50 -18.66 -3.97
C PHE A 22 -25.48 -19.42 -4.82
N ILE A 23 -25.80 -19.78 -6.07
CA ILE A 23 -24.84 -20.43 -6.99
C ILE A 23 -23.68 -19.46 -7.27
N ALA A 24 -23.96 -18.21 -7.59
CA ALA A 24 -22.94 -17.21 -7.83
C ALA A 24 -22.04 -17.02 -6.60
N LYS A 25 -22.65 -16.94 -5.41
CA LYS A 25 -21.94 -16.78 -4.15
C LYS A 25 -21.03 -17.97 -3.83
N VAL A 26 -21.53 -19.20 -3.97
CA VAL A 26 -20.73 -20.43 -3.81
C VAL A 26 -19.58 -20.47 -4.84
N ALA A 27 -19.85 -20.08 -6.09
CA ALA A 27 -18.81 -20.04 -7.12
C ALA A 27 -17.71 -19.01 -6.80
N LEU A 28 -18.07 -17.82 -6.30
CA LEU A 28 -17.12 -16.80 -5.87
C LEU A 28 -16.29 -17.27 -4.67
N PHE A 29 -16.90 -17.94 -3.70
CA PHE A 29 -16.20 -18.54 -2.57
C PHE A 29 -15.20 -19.62 -3.01
N LEU A 30 -15.62 -20.53 -3.91
CA LEU A 30 -14.72 -21.59 -4.42
C LEU A 30 -13.54 -21.03 -5.21
N GLN A 31 -13.68 -19.83 -5.80
CA GLN A 31 -12.59 -19.09 -6.45
C GLN A 31 -11.74 -18.29 -5.47
N GLY A 32 -12.11 -18.23 -4.19
CA GLY A 32 -11.41 -17.46 -3.16
C GLY A 32 -11.56 -15.94 -3.31
N ILE A 33 -12.61 -15.48 -4.02
CA ILE A 33 -12.91 -14.05 -4.24
C ILE A 33 -13.66 -13.45 -3.06
N ILE A 34 -14.45 -14.26 -2.35
CA ILE A 34 -15.19 -13.88 -1.15
C ILE A 34 -15.01 -14.95 -0.08
N ASP A 35 -15.29 -14.60 1.17
CA ASP A 35 -15.50 -15.56 2.24
C ASP A 35 -16.93 -16.08 2.24
N PHE A 36 -17.26 -17.03 3.12
CA PHE A 36 -18.60 -17.61 3.23
C PHE A 36 -18.97 -17.84 4.69
N HIS A 37 -19.86 -17.03 5.23
CA HIS A 37 -20.38 -17.17 6.59
C HIS A 37 -21.62 -18.06 6.59
N PRO A 38 -21.49 -19.34 7.02
CA PRO A 38 -22.57 -20.32 6.85
C PRO A 38 -23.88 -19.95 7.57
N LEU A 39 -23.79 -19.49 8.82
CA LEU A 39 -24.99 -19.22 9.64
C LEU A 39 -25.85 -18.12 9.01
N GLU A 40 -25.25 -17.03 8.59
CA GLU A 40 -25.92 -15.88 7.99
C GLU A 40 -26.52 -16.24 6.63
N ASN A 41 -25.77 -17.00 5.82
CA ASN A 41 -26.24 -17.46 4.52
C ASN A 41 -27.43 -18.45 4.64
N PHE A 42 -27.39 -19.38 5.61
CA PHE A 42 -28.50 -20.25 5.87
C PHE A 42 -29.71 -19.52 6.49
N ALA A 43 -29.48 -18.49 7.33
CA ALA A 43 -30.55 -17.65 7.87
C ALA A 43 -31.28 -16.91 6.73
N LEU A 44 -30.56 -16.34 5.76
CA LEU A 44 -31.16 -15.72 4.57
C LEU A 44 -31.97 -16.77 3.75
N LEU A 45 -31.39 -17.95 3.52
CA LEU A 45 -32.06 -19.03 2.79
C LEU A 45 -33.36 -19.42 3.47
N LEU A 46 -33.36 -19.63 4.79
CA LEU A 46 -34.55 -19.97 5.57
C LEU A 46 -35.57 -18.83 5.53
N PHE A 47 -35.13 -17.57 5.64
CA PHE A 47 -36.03 -16.41 5.53
C PHE A 47 -36.77 -16.37 4.19
N ILE A 48 -36.09 -16.68 3.08
CA ILE A 48 -36.65 -16.72 1.74
C ILE A 48 -37.67 -17.88 1.62
N LEU A 49 -37.42 -19.01 2.27
CA LEU A 49 -38.30 -20.20 2.23
C LEU A 49 -39.53 -20.09 3.11
N LEU A 50 -39.63 -19.12 4.02
CA LEU A 50 -40.81 -18.95 4.88
C LEU A 50 -42.07 -18.79 4.03
N PRO A 51 -43.13 -19.61 4.27
CA PRO A 51 -44.37 -19.50 3.53
C PRO A 51 -45.16 -18.25 3.98
N VAL A 52 -45.35 -17.29 3.07
CA VAL A 52 -46.11 -16.06 3.32
C VAL A 52 -47.37 -16.07 2.43
N PRO A 53 -48.57 -16.24 2.99
CA PRO A 53 -49.81 -16.39 2.20
C PRO A 53 -50.29 -15.07 1.61
N VAL A 54 -49.94 -13.92 2.23
CA VAL A 54 -50.39 -12.59 1.78
C VAL A 54 -49.43 -12.04 0.72
N ARG A 55 -49.94 -11.76 -0.47
CA ARG A 55 -49.12 -11.28 -1.63
C ARG A 55 -48.29 -10.05 -1.31
N ALA A 56 -48.87 -9.06 -0.61
CA ALA A 56 -48.16 -7.85 -0.23
C ALA A 56 -46.97 -8.13 0.72
N LEU A 57 -47.19 -8.99 1.73
CA LEU A 57 -46.14 -9.42 2.67
C LEU A 57 -45.08 -10.27 1.97
N ASN A 58 -45.47 -11.08 0.97
CA ASN A 58 -44.53 -11.84 0.18
C ASN A 58 -43.59 -10.90 -0.65
N VAL A 59 -44.15 -9.87 -1.26
CA VAL A 59 -43.34 -8.85 -1.96
C VAL A 59 -42.41 -8.15 -0.98
N LEU A 60 -42.91 -7.69 0.17
CA LEU A 60 -42.11 -7.04 1.21
C LEU A 60 -40.96 -7.96 1.68
N ARG A 61 -41.24 -9.26 1.90
CA ARG A 61 -40.23 -10.26 2.25
C ARG A 61 -39.09 -10.29 1.20
N HIS A 62 -39.42 -10.32 -0.11
CA HIS A 62 -38.41 -10.35 -1.16
C HIS A 62 -37.63 -9.03 -1.22
N VAL A 63 -38.23 -7.88 -0.99
CA VAL A 63 -37.53 -6.60 -0.90
C VAL A 63 -36.51 -6.61 0.26
N ILE A 64 -36.95 -7.05 1.44
CA ILE A 64 -36.07 -7.20 2.60
C ILE A 64 -34.96 -8.21 2.31
N ALA A 65 -35.28 -9.35 1.68
CA ALA A 65 -34.29 -10.36 1.30
C ALA A 65 -33.23 -9.81 0.34
N VAL A 66 -33.59 -8.92 -0.61
CA VAL A 66 -32.63 -8.27 -1.51
C VAL A 66 -31.67 -7.37 -0.73
N ILE A 67 -32.18 -6.60 0.23
CA ILE A 67 -31.36 -5.73 1.07
C ILE A 67 -30.37 -6.57 1.91
N ILE A 68 -30.90 -7.64 2.57
CA ILE A 68 -30.05 -8.54 3.37
C ILE A 68 -29.03 -9.26 2.48
N ALA A 69 -29.43 -9.71 1.27
CA ALA A 69 -28.53 -10.40 0.35
C ALA A 69 -27.38 -9.47 -0.13
N ALA A 70 -27.69 -8.22 -0.44
CA ALA A 70 -26.68 -7.23 -0.80
C ALA A 70 -25.71 -6.94 0.35
N TRP A 71 -26.25 -6.75 1.57
CA TRP A 71 -25.45 -6.58 2.77
C TRP A 71 -24.57 -7.81 3.05
N LEU A 72 -25.14 -9.02 2.94
CA LEU A 72 -24.42 -10.27 3.18
C LEU A 72 -23.35 -10.55 2.10
N LEU A 73 -23.59 -10.14 0.86
CA LEU A 73 -22.57 -10.23 -0.20
C LEU A 73 -21.40 -9.29 0.10
N HIS A 74 -21.68 -8.07 0.58
CA HIS A 74 -20.64 -7.13 1.03
C HIS A 74 -19.91 -7.68 2.26
N TYR A 75 -20.61 -8.22 3.24
CA TYR A 75 -20.05 -8.80 4.47
C TYR A 75 -19.11 -9.98 4.18
N ASP A 76 -19.44 -10.82 3.19
CA ASP A 76 -18.58 -11.92 2.76
C ASP A 76 -17.46 -11.46 1.79
N SER A 77 -17.50 -10.24 1.28
CA SER A 77 -16.45 -9.71 0.41
C SER A 77 -15.28 -9.15 1.23
N PHE A 78 -14.09 -9.10 0.63
CA PHE A 78 -12.92 -8.40 1.21
C PHE A 78 -12.97 -6.89 0.99
N LEU A 79 -14.14 -6.34 0.65
CA LEU A 79 -14.32 -4.90 0.50
C LEU A 79 -14.28 -4.18 1.85
N PRO A 80 -13.80 -2.92 1.88
CA PRO A 80 -13.79 -2.13 3.11
C PRO A 80 -15.18 -1.99 3.73
N PRO A 81 -15.30 -1.86 5.06
CA PRO A 81 -16.56 -1.59 5.73
C PRO A 81 -17.28 -0.38 5.13
N LEU A 82 -18.62 -0.44 5.04
CA LEU A 82 -19.45 0.62 4.44
C LEU A 82 -19.21 1.99 5.08
N GLU A 83 -18.90 2.02 6.38
CA GLU A 83 -18.57 3.25 7.11
C GLU A 83 -17.37 3.99 6.51
N ARG A 84 -16.37 3.26 6.01
CA ARG A 84 -15.22 3.86 5.33
C ARG A 84 -15.58 4.40 3.96
N LEU A 85 -16.43 3.69 3.20
CA LEU A 85 -16.93 4.19 1.92
C LEU A 85 -17.69 5.51 2.12
N TRP A 86 -18.48 5.62 3.20
CA TRP A 86 -19.15 6.88 3.56
C TRP A 86 -18.17 7.97 3.99
N ALA A 87 -17.14 7.65 4.78
CA ALA A 87 -16.12 8.61 5.17
C ALA A 87 -15.34 9.15 3.97
N GLN A 88 -15.11 8.32 2.96
CA GLN A 88 -14.42 8.69 1.72
C GLN A 88 -15.36 9.29 0.64
N ALA A 89 -16.68 9.29 0.86
CA ALA A 89 -17.64 9.81 -0.13
C ALA A 89 -17.37 11.27 -0.53
N GLY A 90 -16.89 12.09 0.43
CA GLY A 90 -16.48 13.47 0.16
C GLY A 90 -15.30 13.58 -0.81
N GLN A 91 -14.35 12.66 -0.76
CA GLN A 91 -13.21 12.60 -1.68
C GLN A 91 -13.65 12.13 -3.07
N LEU A 92 -14.55 11.13 -3.14
CA LEU A 92 -15.10 10.65 -4.41
C LEU A 92 -15.81 11.76 -5.21
N MET A 93 -16.45 12.72 -4.52
CA MET A 93 -17.09 13.86 -5.16
C MET A 93 -16.10 14.86 -5.77
N GLN A 94 -14.83 14.79 -5.42
CA GLN A 94 -13.77 15.63 -6.01
C GLN A 94 -13.18 15.00 -7.27
N PHE A 95 -13.48 13.72 -7.54
CA PHE A 95 -12.96 13.03 -8.73
C PHE A 95 -13.63 13.52 -10.01
N GLU A 96 -12.84 13.58 -11.07
CA GLU A 96 -13.37 13.83 -12.40
C GLU A 96 -14.31 12.70 -12.85
N PHE A 97 -15.46 13.03 -13.44
CA PHE A 97 -16.45 12.03 -13.84
C PHE A 97 -15.89 10.92 -14.73
N SER A 98 -14.96 11.27 -15.62
CA SER A 98 -14.28 10.30 -16.49
C SER A 98 -13.49 9.25 -15.68
N TYR A 99 -12.89 9.65 -14.57
CA TYR A 99 -12.17 8.74 -13.68
C TYR A 99 -13.13 7.88 -12.85
N LEU A 100 -14.25 8.42 -12.40
CA LEU A 100 -15.30 7.63 -11.73
C LEU A 100 -15.83 6.51 -12.63
N VAL A 101 -16.05 6.79 -13.93
CA VAL A 101 -16.46 5.77 -14.92
C VAL A 101 -15.36 4.70 -15.10
N GLU A 102 -14.10 5.12 -15.17
CA GLU A 102 -12.97 4.18 -15.22
C GLU A 102 -12.91 3.28 -13.98
N LEU A 103 -13.06 3.88 -12.81
CA LEU A 103 -13.06 3.16 -11.53
C LEU A 103 -14.21 2.14 -11.45
N MET A 104 -15.42 2.56 -11.83
CA MET A 104 -16.56 1.65 -11.91
C MET A 104 -16.32 0.49 -12.87
N GLY A 105 -15.66 0.74 -13.99
CA GLY A 105 -15.32 -0.29 -14.98
C GLY A 105 -14.35 -1.36 -14.48
N ARG A 106 -13.59 -1.09 -13.43
CA ARG A 106 -12.69 -2.09 -12.80
C ARG A 106 -13.45 -3.13 -11.98
N PHE A 107 -14.58 -2.73 -11.37
CA PHE A 107 -15.43 -3.64 -10.61
C PHE A 107 -16.35 -4.47 -11.51
N ILE A 108 -16.73 -3.94 -12.66
CA ILE A 108 -17.68 -4.58 -13.59
C ILE A 108 -16.92 -5.08 -14.81
N SER A 109 -16.36 -6.29 -14.74
CA SER A 109 -15.73 -6.89 -15.91
C SER A 109 -16.77 -7.45 -16.89
N VAL A 110 -16.52 -7.29 -18.18
CA VAL A 110 -17.37 -7.87 -19.24
C VAL A 110 -17.46 -9.39 -19.09
N GLN A 111 -16.38 -10.03 -18.66
CA GLN A 111 -16.36 -11.48 -18.40
C GLN A 111 -17.30 -11.88 -17.25
N ALA A 112 -17.36 -11.10 -16.17
CA ALA A 112 -18.30 -11.34 -15.07
C ALA A 112 -19.75 -11.18 -15.52
N LEU A 113 -20.04 -10.17 -16.36
CA LEU A 113 -21.38 -10.00 -16.94
C LEU A 113 -21.76 -11.15 -17.87
N LEU A 114 -20.85 -11.60 -18.73
CA LEU A 114 -21.06 -12.75 -19.60
C LEU A 114 -21.23 -14.04 -18.78
N GLY A 115 -20.45 -14.22 -17.73
CA GLY A 115 -20.57 -15.34 -16.80
C GLY A 115 -21.92 -15.35 -16.09
N LEU A 116 -22.39 -14.19 -15.60
CA LEU A 116 -23.71 -14.06 -14.99
C LEU A 116 -24.83 -14.34 -16.00
N PHE A 117 -24.71 -13.83 -17.22
CA PHE A 117 -25.66 -14.12 -18.30
C PHE A 117 -25.71 -15.62 -18.62
N ALA A 118 -24.54 -16.27 -18.76
CA ALA A 118 -24.45 -17.70 -19.00
C ALA A 118 -25.06 -18.51 -17.84
N LEU A 119 -24.82 -18.10 -16.59
CA LEU A 119 -25.42 -18.71 -15.40
C LEU A 119 -26.96 -18.58 -15.41
N CYS A 120 -27.49 -17.40 -15.75
CA CYS A 120 -28.94 -17.18 -15.87
C CYS A 120 -29.55 -18.05 -16.97
N ALA A 121 -28.91 -18.16 -18.12
CA ALA A 121 -29.35 -19.00 -19.24
C ALA A 121 -29.32 -20.49 -18.87
N ALA A 122 -28.24 -20.95 -18.26
CA ALA A 122 -28.11 -22.33 -17.78
C ALA A 122 -29.18 -22.65 -16.71
N TYR A 123 -29.38 -21.74 -15.75
CA TYR A 123 -30.43 -21.90 -14.75
C TYR A 123 -31.81 -22.00 -15.39
N PHE A 124 -32.15 -21.15 -16.35
CA PHE A 124 -33.42 -21.14 -17.05
C PHE A 124 -33.71 -22.48 -17.75
N ILE A 125 -32.68 -23.10 -18.32
CA ILE A 125 -32.80 -24.42 -18.96
C ILE A 125 -32.92 -25.54 -17.91
N LEU A 126 -31.97 -25.60 -16.97
CA LEU A 126 -31.86 -26.68 -15.99
C LEU A 126 -33.02 -26.70 -15.01
N SER A 127 -33.56 -25.54 -14.63
CA SER A 127 -34.70 -25.44 -13.69
C SER A 127 -35.99 -26.11 -14.20
N LYS A 128 -36.08 -26.38 -15.53
CA LYS A 128 -37.19 -27.12 -16.12
C LYS A 128 -37.11 -28.63 -15.89
N PHE A 129 -35.90 -29.15 -15.70
CA PHE A 129 -35.63 -30.58 -15.59
C PHE A 129 -35.18 -31.02 -14.19
N LEU A 130 -34.58 -30.12 -13.44
CA LEU A 130 -33.96 -30.40 -12.15
C LEU A 130 -34.48 -29.48 -11.06
N ARG A 131 -34.57 -30.02 -9.84
CA ARG A 131 -34.84 -29.23 -8.63
C ARG A 131 -33.55 -28.53 -8.16
N VAL A 132 -33.14 -27.47 -8.87
CA VAL A 132 -31.88 -26.76 -8.65
C VAL A 132 -31.66 -26.35 -7.19
N SER A 133 -32.75 -26.00 -6.46
CA SER A 133 -32.65 -25.61 -5.04
C SER A 133 -32.04 -26.71 -4.15
N VAL A 134 -32.21 -27.99 -4.48
CA VAL A 134 -31.60 -29.08 -3.71
C VAL A 134 -30.10 -29.09 -3.88
N PHE A 135 -29.61 -28.92 -5.12
CA PHE A 135 -28.16 -28.85 -5.40
C PHE A 135 -27.51 -27.63 -4.76
N VAL A 136 -28.23 -26.50 -4.73
CA VAL A 136 -27.76 -25.27 -4.07
C VAL A 136 -27.57 -25.51 -2.57
N VAL A 137 -28.56 -26.12 -1.91
CA VAL A 137 -28.47 -26.43 -0.47
C VAL A 137 -27.31 -27.39 -0.19
N ILE A 138 -27.15 -28.45 -1.01
CA ILE A 138 -26.05 -29.40 -0.88
C ILE A 138 -24.69 -28.67 -1.06
N ALA A 139 -24.57 -27.80 -2.05
CA ALA A 139 -23.34 -27.02 -2.28
C ALA A 139 -23.05 -26.10 -1.10
N MET A 140 -24.05 -25.41 -0.55
CA MET A 140 -23.90 -24.57 0.65
C MET A 140 -23.43 -25.38 1.87
N ILE A 141 -24.02 -26.57 2.09
CA ILE A 141 -23.57 -27.47 3.16
C ILE A 141 -22.12 -27.90 2.93
N TYR A 142 -21.78 -28.28 1.70
CA TYR A 142 -20.40 -28.70 1.36
C TYR A 142 -19.34 -27.62 1.64
N VAL A 143 -19.60 -26.37 1.25
CA VAL A 143 -18.66 -25.26 1.49
C VAL A 143 -18.63 -24.83 2.96
N SER A 144 -19.65 -25.20 3.76
CA SER A 144 -19.70 -24.92 5.19
C SER A 144 -18.96 -25.93 6.06
N ILE A 145 -18.50 -27.05 5.49
CA ILE A 145 -17.69 -28.04 6.22
C ILE A 145 -16.28 -27.44 6.42
N PRO A 146 -15.82 -27.25 7.67
CA PRO A 146 -14.46 -26.76 7.91
C PRO A 146 -13.46 -27.70 7.25
N LYS A 147 -12.64 -27.19 6.36
CA LYS A 147 -11.48 -27.94 5.86
C LYS A 147 -10.53 -28.10 7.04
N THR A 148 -10.40 -29.29 7.59
CA THR A 148 -9.34 -29.59 8.57
C THR A 148 -8.03 -29.14 7.99
N PRO A 149 -7.23 -28.34 8.72
CA PRO A 149 -5.90 -27.99 8.26
C PRO A 149 -5.15 -29.30 8.00
N GLN A 150 -4.61 -29.47 6.79
CA GLN A 150 -3.74 -30.60 6.48
C GLN A 150 -2.58 -30.52 7.46
N SER A 151 -2.57 -31.44 8.42
CA SER A 151 -1.42 -31.68 9.29
C SER A 151 -0.20 -31.87 8.40
N SER A 152 0.73 -30.95 8.50
CA SER A 152 2.07 -31.12 7.92
C SER A 152 2.61 -32.46 8.39
N VAL A 153 2.83 -33.36 7.45
CA VAL A 153 3.49 -34.64 7.69
C VAL A 153 4.87 -34.32 8.25
N THR A 154 5.04 -34.56 9.54
CA THR A 154 6.34 -34.55 10.19
C THR A 154 7.08 -35.76 9.63
N VAL A 155 8.06 -35.52 8.76
CA VAL A 155 9.03 -36.53 8.36
C VAL A 155 9.95 -36.73 9.55
N GLU A 156 9.70 -37.80 10.26
CA GLU A 156 10.56 -38.31 11.35
C GLU A 156 11.83 -38.84 10.73
N THR A 157 12.89 -38.03 10.70
CA THR A 157 14.22 -38.46 10.31
C THR A 157 14.87 -39.08 11.56
N THR A 158 14.83 -40.38 11.63
CA THR A 158 15.58 -41.18 12.64
C THR A 158 17.08 -41.02 12.41
N GLN A 159 17.76 -40.29 13.24
CA GLN A 159 19.22 -40.32 13.36
C GLN A 159 19.64 -41.00 14.67
N PRO A 160 20.68 -41.89 14.66
CA PRO A 160 21.08 -42.62 15.86
C PRO A 160 21.83 -41.74 16.85
N ALA A 161 21.58 -41.96 18.12
CA ALA A 161 22.18 -41.25 19.24
C ALA A 161 23.67 -41.56 19.43
N PRO A 162 24.50 -40.59 19.80
CA PRO A 162 25.72 -40.79 20.55
C PRO A 162 25.58 -40.36 22.04
N PRO A 163 26.48 -40.80 22.93
CA PRO A 163 26.23 -40.87 24.35
C PRO A 163 26.47 -39.55 25.10
N ALA A 164 25.82 -39.51 26.27
CA ALA A 164 25.81 -38.41 27.22
C ALA A 164 27.19 -37.99 27.73
N THR A 165 27.39 -36.67 27.90
CA THR A 165 27.99 -36.09 29.13
C THR A 165 27.86 -34.55 29.15
N THR A 166 27.47 -34.07 30.34
CA THR A 166 27.82 -32.79 31.00
C THR A 166 26.95 -31.56 30.72
N GLU A 167 26.33 -31.10 31.80
CA GLU A 167 25.63 -29.83 32.03
C GLU A 167 26.31 -28.61 31.42
N VAL A 168 25.53 -27.81 30.68
CA VAL A 168 25.75 -26.36 30.53
C VAL A 168 24.38 -25.70 30.29
N ALA A 169 24.08 -24.71 31.15
CA ALA A 169 23.16 -23.58 31.02
C ALA A 169 21.94 -23.71 30.09
N GLU A 170 20.79 -23.55 30.68
CA GLU A 170 19.51 -23.27 30.02
C GLU A 170 19.65 -22.13 29.00
N THR A 171 19.80 -22.48 27.74
CA THR A 171 19.50 -21.59 26.64
C THR A 171 18.01 -21.75 26.37
N THR A 172 17.24 -20.75 26.71
CA THR A 172 15.82 -20.65 26.41
C THR A 172 15.64 -20.91 24.91
N GLN A 173 15.16 -22.07 24.53
CA GLN A 173 14.72 -22.36 23.17
C GLN A 173 13.58 -21.39 22.86
N PRO A 174 13.53 -20.77 21.66
CA PRO A 174 12.37 -19.99 21.27
C PRO A 174 11.17 -20.92 21.27
N GLN A 175 10.21 -20.67 22.17
CA GLN A 175 8.90 -21.30 22.11
C GLN A 175 8.34 -21.06 20.72
N VAL A 176 8.00 -22.12 20.01
CA VAL A 176 7.22 -22.06 18.78
C VAL A 176 5.85 -21.51 19.21
N THR A 177 5.69 -20.20 19.14
CA THR A 177 4.41 -19.54 19.44
C THR A 177 3.44 -19.96 18.35
N GLU A 178 2.36 -20.57 18.72
CA GLU A 178 1.27 -20.89 17.78
C GLU A 178 0.77 -19.59 17.16
N ILE A 179 0.76 -19.51 15.83
CA ILE A 179 0.30 -18.31 15.11
C ILE A 179 -1.22 -18.31 15.13
N ASN A 180 -1.79 -17.45 15.96
CA ASN A 180 -3.21 -17.22 16.10
C ASN A 180 -3.48 -15.72 16.32
N ASP A 181 -4.75 -15.32 16.40
CA ASP A 181 -5.16 -13.91 16.53
C ASP A 181 -4.53 -13.24 17.77
N GLU A 182 -4.50 -13.91 18.90
CA GLU A 182 -3.94 -13.38 20.15
C GLU A 182 -2.44 -13.14 20.03
N SER A 183 -1.70 -14.11 19.47
CA SER A 183 -0.25 -13.99 19.28
C SER A 183 0.11 -12.89 18.29
N LEU A 184 -0.64 -12.71 17.18
CA LEU A 184 -0.41 -11.67 16.19
C LEU A 184 -0.77 -10.28 16.74
N ASN A 185 -1.82 -10.16 17.55
CA ASN A 185 -2.16 -8.94 18.25
C ASN A 185 -1.04 -8.55 19.24
N SER A 186 -0.52 -9.52 20.03
CA SER A 186 0.59 -9.29 20.95
C SER A 186 1.86 -8.85 20.20
N MET A 187 2.23 -9.57 19.13
CA MET A 187 3.41 -9.23 18.32
C MET A 187 3.32 -7.82 17.73
N THR A 188 2.13 -7.40 17.30
CA THR A 188 1.89 -6.05 16.77
C THR A 188 2.03 -4.99 17.86
N ALA A 189 1.47 -5.24 19.05
CA ALA A 189 1.60 -4.33 20.19
C ALA A 189 3.06 -4.22 20.66
N ASP A 190 3.78 -5.35 20.76
CA ASP A 190 5.18 -5.40 21.14
C ASP A 190 6.07 -4.67 20.12
N PHE A 191 5.76 -4.79 18.83
CA PHE A 191 6.44 -4.03 17.79
C PHE A 191 6.33 -2.53 18.04
N PHE A 192 5.13 -1.99 18.22
CA PHE A 192 4.96 -0.56 18.45
C PHE A 192 5.54 -0.09 19.79
N ALA A 193 5.47 -0.91 20.84
CA ALA A 193 6.12 -0.62 22.11
C ALA A 193 7.65 -0.53 21.97
N LYS A 194 8.26 -1.42 21.20
CA LYS A 194 9.68 -1.38 20.87
C LYS A 194 10.02 -0.14 20.03
N GLU A 195 9.27 0.12 18.98
CA GLU A 195 9.50 1.27 18.08
C GLU A 195 9.36 2.60 18.83
N ALA A 196 8.47 2.73 19.80
CA ALA A 196 8.28 3.96 20.58
C ALA A 196 9.56 4.42 21.32
N SER A 197 10.48 3.50 21.63
CA SER A 197 11.76 3.80 22.29
C SER A 197 12.91 4.11 21.33
N ARG A 198 12.76 3.80 20.03
CA ARG A 198 13.83 3.89 19.04
C ARG A 198 13.94 5.31 18.49
N ARG A 199 15.15 5.78 18.34
CA ARG A 199 15.43 7.08 17.74
C ARG A 199 16.84 7.15 17.16
N VAL A 200 17.02 8.02 16.18
CA VAL A 200 18.30 8.47 15.65
C VAL A 200 18.57 9.86 16.20
N SER A 201 19.77 10.07 16.71
CA SER A 201 20.22 11.37 17.21
C SER A 201 21.09 12.06 16.19
N PHE A 202 20.91 13.36 16.03
CA PHE A 202 21.75 14.22 15.20
C PHE A 202 22.57 15.12 16.13
N SER A 203 23.91 14.98 16.07
CA SER A 203 24.79 15.78 16.90
C SER A 203 25.24 17.05 16.16
N PRO A 204 25.27 18.22 16.81
CA PRO A 204 25.85 19.42 16.23
C PRO A 204 27.33 19.23 15.81
N ASP A 205 28.06 18.36 16.49
CA ASP A 205 29.45 18.05 16.18
C ASP A 205 29.61 17.28 14.87
N SER A 206 28.57 16.61 14.38
CA SER A 206 28.56 15.90 13.10
C SER A 206 28.37 16.82 11.88
N ALA A 207 28.04 18.09 12.08
CA ALA A 207 27.82 19.06 11.00
C ALA A 207 29.12 19.78 10.51
N GLN A 208 30.29 19.21 10.78
CA GLN A 208 31.58 19.80 10.45
C GLN A 208 32.04 19.55 9.01
N ASP A 209 31.29 18.79 8.21
CA ASP A 209 31.62 18.53 6.81
C ASP A 209 31.52 19.79 5.96
N ALA A 210 32.21 19.79 4.81
CA ALA A 210 32.03 20.85 3.82
C ALA A 210 30.54 20.96 3.43
N PRO A 211 30.02 22.19 3.20
CA PRO A 211 28.62 22.38 2.90
C PRO A 211 28.12 21.50 1.75
N PHE A 212 26.95 20.90 1.94
CA PHE A 212 26.25 20.10 0.94
C PHE A 212 24.74 20.21 1.09
N ASP A 213 24.03 19.80 0.05
CA ASP A 213 22.58 19.78 0.03
C ASP A 213 22.03 18.36 0.21
N LEU A 214 20.83 18.25 0.75
CA LEU A 214 20.03 17.02 0.85
C LEU A 214 18.76 17.17 0.02
N LEU A 215 18.48 16.24 -0.88
CA LEU A 215 17.23 16.21 -1.65
C LEU A 215 16.52 14.88 -1.43
N PHE A 216 15.34 14.93 -0.85
CA PHE A 216 14.44 13.78 -0.70
C PHE A 216 13.44 13.78 -1.84
N LEU A 217 13.45 12.73 -2.67
CA LEU A 217 12.52 12.49 -3.77
C LEU A 217 11.41 11.56 -3.28
N SER A 218 10.32 12.12 -2.81
CA SER A 218 9.11 11.40 -2.39
C SER A 218 8.22 11.15 -3.60
N ILE A 219 8.04 9.89 -3.97
CA ILE A 219 7.35 9.49 -5.20
C ILE A 219 6.12 8.66 -4.87
N CYS A 220 4.95 9.18 -5.23
CA CYS A 220 3.70 8.46 -5.10
C CYS A 220 3.61 7.31 -6.11
N SER A 221 3.10 6.17 -5.67
CA SER A 221 2.67 5.03 -6.50
C SER A 221 3.77 4.33 -7.29
N VAL A 222 4.90 3.98 -6.62
CA VAL A 222 5.92 3.07 -7.17
C VAL A 222 6.50 2.14 -6.11
N ALA A 223 6.36 0.85 -6.31
CA ALA A 223 6.99 -0.24 -5.56
C ALA A 223 7.84 -1.11 -6.48
N TRP A 224 8.63 -2.02 -5.93
CA TRP A 224 9.41 -2.98 -6.73
C TRP A 224 8.52 -3.81 -7.66
N ASP A 225 7.35 -4.25 -7.18
CA ASP A 225 6.38 -5.02 -7.99
C ASP A 225 5.89 -4.22 -9.22
N ASP A 226 5.61 -2.92 -9.07
CA ASP A 226 5.20 -2.05 -10.17
C ASP A 226 6.31 -1.86 -11.22
N ILE A 227 7.57 -1.72 -10.76
CA ILE A 227 8.75 -1.61 -11.62
C ILE A 227 8.94 -2.89 -12.43
N GLU A 228 8.79 -4.06 -11.78
CA GLU A 228 8.90 -5.36 -12.40
C GLU A 228 7.83 -5.56 -13.48
N ILE A 229 6.55 -5.33 -13.15
CA ILE A 229 5.42 -5.44 -14.10
C ILE A 229 5.61 -4.49 -15.29
N ALA A 230 6.10 -3.29 -15.05
CA ALA A 230 6.39 -2.34 -16.10
C ALA A 230 7.61 -2.74 -16.96
N GLY A 231 8.42 -3.72 -16.52
CA GLY A 231 9.66 -4.12 -17.17
C GLY A 231 10.72 -3.02 -17.12
N MET A 232 10.85 -2.33 -15.98
CA MET A 232 11.76 -1.20 -15.78
C MET A 232 12.85 -1.51 -14.73
N ALA A 233 13.01 -2.74 -14.28
CA ALA A 233 14.01 -3.12 -13.28
C ALA A 233 15.46 -2.80 -13.72
N ASP A 234 15.74 -2.89 -15.02
CA ASP A 234 17.06 -2.60 -15.59
C ASP A 234 17.27 -1.12 -15.97
N HIS A 235 16.37 -0.21 -15.56
CA HIS A 235 16.50 1.20 -15.91
C HIS A 235 17.80 1.78 -15.35
N PRO A 236 18.58 2.57 -16.15
CA PRO A 236 19.91 3.04 -15.76
C PRO A 236 19.92 3.87 -14.46
N LEU A 237 18.82 4.50 -14.09
CA LEU A 237 18.70 5.25 -12.82
C LEU A 237 19.07 4.37 -11.61
N PHE A 238 18.64 3.10 -11.58
CA PHE A 238 18.90 2.22 -10.43
C PHE A 238 20.36 1.84 -10.27
N LYS A 239 21.17 1.96 -11.32
CA LYS A 239 22.62 1.70 -11.30
C LYS A 239 23.43 2.90 -10.79
N GLU A 240 22.79 4.07 -10.66
CA GLU A 240 23.48 5.27 -10.17
C GLU A 240 23.64 5.29 -8.63
N PHE A 241 22.78 4.58 -7.90
CA PHE A 241 22.76 4.66 -6.45
C PHE A 241 24.00 4.04 -5.80
N ASP A 242 24.43 4.64 -4.70
CA ASP A 242 25.55 4.17 -3.88
C ASP A 242 25.07 3.20 -2.79
N VAL A 243 23.89 3.44 -2.22
CA VAL A 243 23.21 2.53 -1.30
C VAL A 243 21.80 2.28 -1.81
N MET A 244 21.38 1.01 -1.87
CA MET A 244 20.03 0.57 -2.20
C MET A 244 19.48 -0.30 -1.10
N PHE A 245 18.25 -0.01 -0.68
CA PHE A 245 17.52 -0.87 0.25
C PHE A 245 16.69 -1.88 -0.57
N ASP A 246 17.09 -3.14 -0.48
CA ASP A 246 16.40 -4.23 -1.18
C ASP A 246 15.11 -4.66 -0.47
N ASN A 247 14.95 -4.30 0.83
CA ASN A 247 13.83 -4.70 1.66
C ASN A 247 13.37 -3.52 2.54
N PHE A 248 12.93 -2.44 1.90
CA PHE A 248 12.41 -1.26 2.59
C PHE A 248 10.88 -1.28 2.61
N SER A 249 10.30 -1.13 3.79
CA SER A 249 8.86 -0.99 3.97
C SER A 249 8.46 0.46 4.17
N ALA A 250 7.58 0.97 3.31
CA ALA A 250 6.94 2.28 3.48
C ALA A 250 5.89 2.30 4.60
N ALA A 251 5.58 1.15 5.19
CA ALA A 251 4.70 0.96 6.34
C ALA A 251 3.24 1.44 6.15
N THR A 252 2.85 1.83 4.95
CA THR A 252 1.50 2.27 4.57
C THR A 252 1.33 2.22 3.05
N SER A 253 0.10 2.28 2.56
CA SER A 253 -0.20 2.36 1.14
C SER A 253 -0.82 3.70 0.70
N TYR A 254 -0.71 4.74 1.53
CA TYR A 254 -1.23 6.08 1.24
C TYR A 254 -0.16 7.15 1.40
N SER A 255 -0.20 8.17 0.51
CA SER A 255 0.80 9.23 0.41
C SER A 255 0.93 10.07 1.69
N GLY A 256 -0.19 10.54 2.26
CA GLY A 256 -0.16 11.35 3.46
C GLY A 256 0.59 10.69 4.62
N PRO A 257 0.17 9.48 5.07
CA PRO A 257 0.89 8.73 6.10
C PRO A 257 2.34 8.42 5.76
N ALA A 258 2.67 8.13 4.48
CA ALA A 258 4.03 7.81 4.06
C ALA A 258 4.96 9.03 4.20
N VAL A 259 4.51 10.20 3.71
CA VAL A 259 5.31 11.42 3.81
C VAL A 259 5.44 11.91 5.26
N VAL A 260 4.40 11.78 6.08
CA VAL A 260 4.51 12.08 7.52
C VAL A 260 5.53 11.15 8.20
N ARG A 261 5.56 9.84 7.84
CA ARG A 261 6.58 8.90 8.35
C ARG A 261 7.98 9.30 7.91
N LEU A 262 8.16 9.73 6.66
CA LEU A 262 9.45 10.27 6.18
C LEU A 262 9.88 11.49 6.98
N LEU A 263 8.97 12.44 7.19
CA LEU A 263 9.27 13.66 7.95
C LEU A 263 9.53 13.39 9.44
N ARG A 264 9.00 12.28 9.98
CA ARG A 264 9.23 11.81 11.36
C ARG A 264 10.25 10.65 11.44
N ALA A 265 11.09 10.50 10.44
CA ALA A 265 11.99 9.36 10.30
C ALA A 265 13.05 9.22 11.40
N SER A 266 13.27 10.25 12.22
CA SER A 266 14.24 10.21 13.33
C SER A 266 13.75 9.44 14.57
N CYS A 267 12.49 9.01 14.60
CA CYS A 267 11.94 8.11 15.61
C CYS A 267 11.45 6.80 14.97
N GLY A 268 11.30 5.76 15.77
CA GLY A 268 10.75 4.49 15.32
C GLY A 268 9.32 4.62 14.82
N GLN A 269 8.88 3.60 14.12
CA GLN A 269 7.59 3.59 13.44
C GLN A 269 6.42 3.73 14.41
N GLN A 270 5.59 4.75 14.21
CA GLN A 270 4.38 4.99 15.01
C GLN A 270 3.18 4.21 14.43
N GLU A 271 2.21 3.88 15.31
CA GLU A 271 0.88 3.43 14.86
C GLU A 271 0.25 4.45 13.90
N HIS A 272 -0.56 3.97 12.96
CA HIS A 272 -1.22 4.84 11.99
C HIS A 272 -2.04 5.96 12.65
N SER A 273 -2.81 5.65 13.68
CA SER A 273 -3.62 6.62 14.43
C SER A 273 -2.80 7.75 15.09
N LYS A 274 -1.56 7.43 15.49
CA LYS A 274 -0.66 8.38 16.16
C LYS A 274 0.07 9.34 15.20
N LEU A 275 0.01 9.10 13.90
CA LEU A 275 0.66 9.96 12.91
C LEU A 275 0.06 11.37 12.84
N PHE A 276 -1.20 11.53 13.25
CA PHE A 276 -1.93 12.80 13.18
C PHE A 276 -1.96 13.51 14.54
N GLU A 277 -1.25 12.98 15.53
CA GLU A 277 -0.98 13.61 16.81
C GLU A 277 0.40 14.29 16.79
N PRO A 278 0.63 15.37 17.56
CA PRO A 278 1.96 15.98 17.68
C PRO A 278 3.01 14.96 18.15
N ALA A 279 4.18 14.97 17.52
CA ALA A 279 5.32 14.15 17.92
C ALA A 279 6.36 15.01 18.68
N PRO A 280 7.24 14.40 19.49
CA PRO A 280 8.39 15.08 20.06
C PRO A 280 9.28 15.71 18.98
N LYS A 281 9.83 16.91 19.22
CA LYS A 281 10.63 17.67 18.24
C LYS A 281 11.74 16.83 17.61
N GLN A 282 12.44 16.02 18.39
CA GLN A 282 13.53 15.18 17.91
C GLN A 282 13.10 14.10 16.92
N CYS A 283 11.80 13.84 16.74
CA CYS A 283 11.31 12.89 15.75
C CYS A 283 11.28 13.48 14.33
N TYR A 284 11.21 14.80 14.19
CA TYR A 284 11.12 15.46 12.91
C TYR A 284 12.50 15.58 12.25
N LEU A 285 12.69 14.86 11.16
CA LEU A 285 13.97 14.79 10.44
C LEU A 285 14.42 16.16 9.95
N PHE A 286 13.50 16.94 9.38
CA PHE A 286 13.82 18.27 8.84
C PHE A 286 14.15 19.29 9.93
N ASP A 287 13.49 19.22 11.09
CA ASP A 287 13.86 20.04 12.24
C ASP A 287 15.26 19.72 12.76
N ASN A 288 15.62 18.43 12.83
CA ASN A 288 16.97 18.02 13.21
C ASN A 288 18.01 18.53 12.22
N LEU A 289 17.73 18.46 10.91
CA LEU A 289 18.62 18.99 9.87
C LEU A 289 18.71 20.53 9.93
N LYS A 290 17.60 21.21 10.22
CA LYS A 290 17.58 22.66 10.42
C LYS A 290 18.44 23.08 11.61
N ASP A 291 18.38 22.34 12.73
CA ASP A 291 19.25 22.60 13.88
C ASP A 291 20.75 22.42 13.54
N LEU A 292 21.07 21.69 12.43
CA LEU A 292 22.41 21.56 11.85
C LEU A 292 22.72 22.57 10.73
N GLY A 293 21.87 23.58 10.54
CA GLY A 293 22.08 24.68 9.61
C GLY A 293 21.52 24.48 8.20
N PHE A 294 20.73 23.42 7.94
CA PHE A 294 20.06 23.25 6.66
C PHE A 294 18.82 24.15 6.56
N LYS A 295 18.64 24.81 5.41
CA LYS A 295 17.44 25.57 5.09
C LYS A 295 16.43 24.68 4.36
N GLU A 296 15.18 24.69 4.81
CA GLU A 296 14.12 23.87 4.22
C GLU A 296 13.67 24.43 2.86
N ASN A 297 13.48 23.54 1.88
CA ASN A 297 12.77 23.79 0.63
C ASN A 297 11.67 22.74 0.42
N LEU A 298 10.56 23.15 -0.16
CA LEU A 298 9.44 22.28 -0.52
C LEU A 298 9.07 22.47 -1.98
N LEU A 299 9.05 21.37 -2.72
CA LEU A 299 8.78 21.31 -4.14
C LEU A 299 7.70 20.25 -4.39
N MET A 300 6.80 20.53 -5.31
CA MET A 300 5.81 19.56 -5.76
C MET A 300 5.57 19.72 -7.26
N ASN A 301 5.23 18.65 -7.96
CA ASN A 301 4.75 18.75 -9.34
C ASN A 301 3.23 18.92 -9.42
N HIS A 302 2.57 19.11 -8.30
CA HIS A 302 1.13 19.35 -8.12
C HIS A 302 0.88 20.43 -7.07
N ASN A 303 -0.37 20.84 -6.90
CA ASN A 303 -0.71 21.95 -5.99
C ASN A 303 -0.85 21.55 -4.51
N GLY A 304 -0.86 20.25 -4.18
CA GLY A 304 -1.02 19.75 -2.82
C GLY A 304 -2.39 19.96 -2.19
N VAL A 305 -3.40 20.34 -2.97
CA VAL A 305 -4.75 20.69 -2.45
C VAL A 305 -5.58 19.44 -2.15
N PHE A 306 -5.48 18.40 -3.01
CA PHE A 306 -6.25 17.18 -2.80
C PHE A 306 -5.94 16.56 -1.44
N ASP A 307 -6.99 16.17 -0.71
CA ASP A 307 -6.94 15.60 0.64
C ASP A 307 -6.16 16.48 1.65
N SER A 308 -6.12 17.81 1.41
CA SER A 308 -5.35 18.76 2.22
C SER A 308 -3.88 18.36 2.41
N PHE A 309 -3.27 17.72 1.40
CA PHE A 309 -1.94 17.13 1.50
C PHE A 309 -0.87 18.15 1.91
N LEU A 310 -0.88 19.36 1.34
CA LEU A 310 0.08 20.41 1.71
C LEU A 310 -0.09 20.85 3.18
N GLU A 311 -1.32 20.93 3.65
CA GLU A 311 -1.62 21.28 5.05
C GLU A 311 -1.19 20.16 6.01
N LEU A 312 -1.43 18.91 5.61
CA LEU A 312 -1.03 17.72 6.35
C LEU A 312 0.50 17.69 6.59
N ILE A 313 1.30 17.85 5.54
CA ILE A 313 2.77 17.79 5.67
C ILE A 313 3.33 18.98 6.45
N LYS A 314 2.69 20.14 6.39
CA LYS A 314 3.05 21.30 7.24
C LYS A 314 2.67 21.10 8.69
N LYS A 315 1.51 20.56 8.96
CA LYS A 315 1.00 20.38 10.33
C LYS A 315 1.61 19.16 11.01
N ASP A 316 1.47 18.00 10.37
CA ASP A 316 1.83 16.71 10.98
C ASP A 316 3.26 16.30 10.66
N GLY A 317 3.84 16.81 9.57
CA GLY A 317 5.25 16.67 9.22
C GLY A 317 6.17 17.79 9.73
N ASP A 318 5.60 18.85 10.30
CA ASP A 318 6.25 20.04 10.85
C ASP A 318 7.10 20.85 9.86
N LEU A 319 6.82 20.77 8.54
CA LEU A 319 7.48 21.58 7.54
C LEU A 319 7.06 23.05 7.63
N LYS A 320 8.02 23.97 7.81
CA LYS A 320 7.76 25.41 7.99
C LYS A 320 7.87 26.21 6.70
N THR A 321 8.48 25.66 5.67
CA THR A 321 8.70 26.36 4.41
C THR A 321 7.44 26.42 3.54
N ASN A 322 7.41 27.35 2.60
CA ASN A 322 6.34 27.44 1.61
C ASN A 322 6.66 26.56 0.40
N LEU A 323 5.60 26.11 -0.27
CA LEU A 323 5.73 25.46 -1.57
C LEU A 323 6.39 26.44 -2.56
N MET A 324 7.40 25.96 -3.29
CA MET A 324 8.03 26.70 -4.39
C MET A 324 6.97 27.12 -5.42
N SER A 325 7.09 28.33 -5.97
CA SER A 325 6.18 28.84 -6.99
C SER A 325 6.15 27.90 -8.20
N GLN A 326 4.96 27.63 -8.67
CA GLN A 326 4.70 26.84 -9.90
C GLN A 326 4.29 27.74 -11.07
N GLU A 327 4.42 29.04 -10.90
CA GLU A 327 4.07 30.01 -11.93
C GLU A 327 4.96 29.82 -13.18
N GLY A 328 4.34 29.79 -14.35
CA GLY A 328 5.03 29.57 -15.62
C GLY A 328 5.26 28.10 -15.98
N PHE A 329 4.98 27.15 -15.11
CA PHE A 329 5.07 25.74 -15.45
C PHE A 329 3.97 25.31 -16.43
N LYS A 330 4.34 24.45 -17.39
CA LYS A 330 3.39 23.93 -18.38
C LYS A 330 2.79 22.62 -17.88
N PRO A 331 1.44 22.51 -17.84
CA PRO A 331 0.78 21.25 -17.51
C PRO A 331 1.23 20.11 -18.44
N TYR A 332 1.63 18.99 -17.86
CA TYR A 332 2.08 17.81 -18.58
C TYR A 332 1.11 16.62 -18.45
N GLN A 333 0.54 16.46 -17.25
CA GLN A 333 -0.52 15.50 -17.00
C GLN A 333 -1.72 16.21 -16.38
N LYS A 334 -2.87 15.56 -16.47
CA LYS A 334 -4.08 15.91 -15.75
C LYS A 334 -4.30 14.87 -14.66
N SER A 335 -4.54 15.34 -13.45
CA SER A 335 -4.80 14.51 -12.28
C SER A 335 -6.22 13.92 -12.31
N PHE A 336 -6.46 12.92 -11.47
CA PHE A 336 -7.76 12.29 -11.24
C PHE A 336 -8.86 13.25 -10.76
N ASP A 337 -8.49 14.39 -10.14
CA ASP A 337 -9.37 15.48 -9.71
C ASP A 337 -9.43 16.62 -10.75
N GLY A 338 -8.78 16.47 -11.88
CA GLY A 338 -8.74 17.45 -12.96
C GLY A 338 -7.67 18.53 -12.80
N SER A 339 -6.92 18.57 -11.71
CA SER A 339 -5.84 19.54 -11.51
C SER A 339 -4.63 19.26 -12.43
N SER A 340 -3.77 20.27 -12.60
CA SER A 340 -2.58 20.17 -13.43
C SER A 340 -1.44 19.47 -12.67
N ILE A 341 -0.73 18.59 -13.37
CA ILE A 341 0.53 18.00 -12.93
C ILE A 341 1.63 18.43 -13.89
N PHE A 342 2.71 18.94 -13.34
CA PHE A 342 3.85 19.40 -14.10
C PHE A 342 4.86 18.27 -14.34
N ARG A 343 5.74 18.41 -15.33
CA ARG A 343 6.76 17.41 -15.60
C ARG A 343 7.82 17.44 -14.51
N ASP A 344 8.21 16.28 -14.02
CA ASP A 344 9.15 16.14 -12.90
C ASP A 344 10.48 16.85 -13.20
N LYS A 345 11.05 16.64 -14.39
CA LYS A 345 12.27 17.32 -14.84
C LYS A 345 12.14 18.84 -14.79
N GLN A 346 11.00 19.40 -15.21
CA GLN A 346 10.79 20.86 -15.21
C GLN A 346 10.86 21.44 -13.80
N VAL A 347 10.21 20.79 -12.83
CA VAL A 347 10.16 21.26 -11.43
C VAL A 347 11.54 21.16 -10.78
N LEU A 348 12.22 20.02 -10.99
CA LEU A 348 13.55 19.77 -10.42
C LEU A 348 14.61 20.73 -11.02
N ASP A 349 14.57 20.96 -12.35
CA ASP A 349 15.49 21.87 -13.02
C ASP A 349 15.31 23.31 -12.54
N ASP A 350 14.04 23.77 -12.42
CA ASP A 350 13.76 25.14 -11.96
C ASP A 350 14.26 25.34 -10.51
N TRP A 351 13.98 24.37 -9.62
CA TRP A 351 14.52 24.41 -8.27
C TRP A 351 16.05 24.45 -8.28
N TRP A 352 16.69 23.59 -9.09
CA TRP A 352 18.13 23.52 -9.15
C TRP A 352 18.76 24.83 -9.64
N GLN A 353 18.16 25.46 -10.66
CA GLN A 353 18.59 26.76 -11.15
C GLN A 353 18.43 27.88 -10.11
N GLN A 354 17.44 27.81 -9.24
CA GLN A 354 17.29 28.72 -8.11
C GLN A 354 18.33 28.40 -7.02
N ARG A 355 18.54 27.10 -6.72
CA ARG A 355 19.48 26.65 -5.69
C ARG A 355 20.91 27.05 -5.98
N ILE A 356 21.38 26.92 -7.21
CA ILE A 356 22.77 27.31 -7.58
C ILE A 356 23.02 28.81 -7.50
N LYS A 357 21.96 29.63 -7.49
CA LYS A 357 22.04 31.09 -7.35
C LYS A 357 21.81 31.57 -5.92
N SER A 358 21.39 30.69 -5.04
CA SER A 358 21.14 31.02 -3.63
C SER A 358 22.43 31.09 -2.84
N ASP A 359 22.50 32.05 -1.89
CA ASP A 359 23.58 32.19 -0.94
C ASP A 359 23.50 31.26 0.26
N ASP A 360 22.43 30.40 0.34
CA ASP A 360 22.28 29.45 1.40
C ASP A 360 23.40 28.42 1.37
N GLU A 361 24.06 28.18 2.50
CA GLU A 361 25.19 27.23 2.56
C GLU A 361 24.70 25.78 2.38
N LYS A 362 23.65 25.40 3.10
CA LYS A 362 23.10 24.04 3.13
C LYS A 362 21.58 24.09 2.95
N VAL A 363 21.06 23.25 2.09
CA VAL A 363 19.60 23.13 1.87
C VAL A 363 19.17 21.68 2.06
N VAL A 364 18.05 21.48 2.76
CA VAL A 364 17.30 20.23 2.73
C VAL A 364 16.01 20.46 1.96
N ALA A 365 15.80 19.71 0.88
CA ALA A 365 14.63 19.83 0.02
C ALA A 365 13.78 18.57 0.05
N LEU A 366 12.47 18.73 0.16
CA LEU A 366 11.50 17.71 -0.11
C LEU A 366 10.86 17.96 -1.47
N TYR A 367 11.04 17.05 -2.41
CA TYR A 367 10.30 16.99 -3.65
C TYR A 367 9.24 15.91 -3.58
N ASN A 368 7.97 16.29 -3.77
CA ASN A 368 6.86 15.35 -3.83
C ASN A 368 6.24 15.31 -5.23
N THR A 369 6.06 14.11 -5.76
CA THR A 369 5.48 13.91 -7.09
C THR A 369 4.36 12.88 -7.09
N ILE A 370 3.26 13.23 -7.78
CA ILE A 370 2.13 12.35 -8.03
C ILE A 370 2.05 11.91 -9.50
N SER A 371 3.13 11.99 -10.26
CA SER A 371 3.16 11.61 -11.69
C SER A 371 2.63 10.21 -11.97
N LEU A 372 2.76 9.30 -11.00
CA LEU A 372 2.33 7.90 -11.13
C LEU A 372 0.99 7.60 -10.47
N HIS A 373 0.38 8.58 -9.78
CA HIS A 373 -0.90 8.36 -9.10
C HIS A 373 -1.96 7.83 -10.07
N ASP A 374 -2.78 6.92 -9.58
CA ASP A 374 -3.90 6.37 -10.35
C ASP A 374 -4.88 7.48 -10.77
N GLY A 375 -5.53 7.32 -11.92
CA GLY A 375 -6.40 8.33 -12.51
C GLY A 375 -5.67 9.42 -13.30
N ASN A 376 -4.35 9.58 -13.15
CA ASN A 376 -3.58 10.58 -13.90
C ASN A 376 -3.41 10.20 -15.38
N ARG A 377 -3.43 11.21 -16.25
CA ARG A 377 -3.30 11.03 -17.72
C ARG A 377 -2.39 12.07 -18.32
N ILE A 378 -1.51 11.62 -19.22
CA ILE A 378 -0.68 12.53 -20.02
C ILE A 378 -1.59 13.32 -20.97
N ILE A 379 -1.47 14.64 -20.97
CA ILE A 379 -2.25 15.53 -21.83
C ILE A 379 -1.93 15.20 -23.31
N ASN A 380 -2.98 15.14 -24.15
CA ASN A 380 -2.90 14.80 -25.58
C ASN A 380 -2.34 13.39 -25.88
N ALA A 381 -2.28 12.48 -24.91
CA ALA A 381 -1.93 11.09 -25.18
C ALA A 381 -3.19 10.25 -25.45
N ASN A 382 -3.08 9.31 -26.38
CA ASN A 382 -4.16 8.37 -26.74
C ASN A 382 -4.27 7.21 -25.73
N SER A 383 -4.23 7.48 -24.42
CA SER A 383 -4.43 6.44 -23.41
C SER A 383 -5.87 6.42 -22.92
N THR A 384 -6.50 5.26 -22.97
CA THR A 384 -7.90 5.06 -22.58
C THR A 384 -8.09 5.06 -21.07
N THR A 385 -7.09 4.59 -20.32
CA THR A 385 -7.14 4.51 -18.83
C THR A 385 -5.80 4.89 -18.20
N SER A 386 -5.85 5.27 -16.93
CA SER A 386 -4.63 5.59 -16.16
C SER A 386 -3.72 4.39 -16.01
N MET A 387 -4.28 3.18 -15.80
CA MET A 387 -3.52 1.93 -15.66
C MET A 387 -2.75 1.60 -16.96
N VAL A 388 -3.37 1.74 -18.12
CA VAL A 388 -2.71 1.53 -19.43
C VAL A 388 -1.56 2.53 -19.63
N SER A 389 -1.71 3.76 -19.16
CA SER A 389 -0.67 4.79 -19.29
C SER A 389 0.47 4.66 -18.26
N TYR A 390 0.30 3.84 -17.21
CA TYR A 390 1.24 3.76 -16.08
C TYR A 390 2.67 3.47 -16.53
N LYS A 391 2.88 2.44 -17.33
CA LYS A 391 4.22 2.08 -17.84
C LYS A 391 4.92 3.26 -18.53
N LYS A 392 4.19 4.02 -19.34
CA LYS A 392 4.74 5.21 -20.02
C LYS A 392 5.05 6.33 -19.03
N ARG A 393 4.19 6.55 -18.05
CA ARG A 393 4.40 7.57 -17.02
C ARG A 393 5.59 7.21 -16.14
N LEU A 394 5.72 5.94 -15.74
CA LEU A 394 6.88 5.44 -14.99
C LEU A 394 8.18 5.63 -15.78
N LYS A 395 8.19 5.22 -17.06
CA LYS A 395 9.37 5.43 -17.91
C LYS A 395 9.75 6.90 -17.98
N ASN A 396 8.78 7.79 -18.19
CA ASN A 396 9.05 9.24 -18.28
C ASN A 396 9.63 9.79 -16.97
N LEU A 397 9.08 9.37 -15.81
CA LEU A 397 9.60 9.77 -14.51
C LEU A 397 11.04 9.28 -14.28
N LEU A 398 11.31 8.01 -14.57
CA LEU A 398 12.67 7.44 -14.42
C LEU A 398 13.67 8.12 -15.37
N ASP A 399 13.28 8.40 -16.61
CA ASP A 399 14.11 9.15 -17.58
C ASP A 399 14.37 10.58 -17.07
N ASP A 400 13.37 11.27 -16.52
CA ASP A 400 13.49 12.62 -15.97
C ASP A 400 14.44 12.66 -14.78
N LEU A 401 14.31 11.71 -13.85
CA LEU A 401 15.19 11.59 -12.70
C LEU A 401 16.62 11.23 -13.12
N TYR A 402 16.78 10.31 -14.06
CA TYR A 402 18.11 9.95 -14.57
C TYR A 402 18.79 11.17 -15.24
N SER A 403 18.05 11.91 -16.07
CA SER A 403 18.55 13.13 -16.70
C SER A 403 18.94 14.18 -15.66
N PHE A 404 18.13 14.34 -14.63
CA PHE A 404 18.43 15.26 -13.52
C PHE A 404 19.71 14.82 -12.75
N PHE A 405 19.90 13.52 -12.52
CA PHE A 405 21.14 13.01 -11.91
C PHE A 405 22.39 13.32 -12.75
N GLN A 406 22.29 13.25 -14.08
CA GLN A 406 23.42 13.65 -14.95
C GLN A 406 23.70 15.15 -14.85
N GLU A 407 22.68 15.99 -14.68
CA GLU A 407 22.83 17.42 -14.45
C GLU A 407 23.49 17.73 -13.09
N LEU A 408 23.06 17.06 -12.02
CA LEU A 408 23.71 17.16 -10.71
C LEU A 408 25.18 16.76 -10.77
N LYS A 409 25.50 15.67 -11.45
CA LYS A 409 26.87 15.20 -11.66
C LYS A 409 27.71 16.23 -12.40
N ALA A 410 27.16 16.86 -13.43
CA ALA A 410 27.85 17.90 -14.22
C ALA A 410 28.06 19.21 -13.44
N SER A 411 27.18 19.51 -12.48
CA SER A 411 27.23 20.72 -11.66
C SER A 411 28.42 20.77 -10.70
N LYS A 412 28.97 19.60 -10.35
CA LYS A 412 30.06 19.42 -9.38
C LYS A 412 29.75 19.89 -7.96
N ARG A 413 28.50 20.26 -7.66
CA ARG A 413 28.07 20.64 -6.31
C ARG A 413 27.93 19.44 -5.41
N ASN A 414 28.21 19.65 -4.14
CA ASN A 414 28.00 18.65 -3.11
C ASN A 414 26.48 18.51 -2.83
N ILE A 415 25.92 17.37 -3.14
CA ILE A 415 24.52 17.06 -2.86
C ILE A 415 24.33 15.56 -2.68
N VAL A 416 23.51 15.20 -1.71
CA VAL A 416 23.02 13.83 -1.51
C VAL A 416 21.56 13.77 -1.92
N VAL A 417 21.22 12.82 -2.75
CA VAL A 417 19.85 12.58 -3.20
C VAL A 417 19.35 11.26 -2.60
N ALA A 418 18.22 11.32 -1.91
CA ALA A 418 17.49 10.17 -1.39
C ALA A 418 16.23 9.94 -2.22
N LEU A 419 16.17 8.83 -2.96
CA LEU A 419 14.94 8.33 -3.58
C LEU A 419 14.13 7.60 -2.52
N VAL A 420 12.92 8.07 -2.21
CA VAL A 420 12.08 7.54 -1.13
C VAL A 420 10.63 7.44 -1.61
N PRO A 421 10.28 6.39 -2.38
CA PRO A 421 8.89 6.21 -2.79
C PRO A 421 7.96 5.98 -1.60
N GLU A 422 6.75 6.50 -1.71
CA GLU A 422 5.74 6.48 -0.64
C GLU A 422 5.04 5.13 -0.47
N HIS A 423 4.71 4.51 -1.59
CA HIS A 423 4.03 3.22 -1.71
C HIS A 423 3.90 2.84 -3.18
N GLY A 424 3.49 1.60 -3.48
CA GLY A 424 3.21 1.13 -4.83
C GLY A 424 1.85 1.56 -5.39
N ALA A 425 1.70 1.36 -6.69
CA ALA A 425 0.44 1.56 -7.41
C ALA A 425 -0.54 0.38 -7.25
N GLY A 426 -0.04 -0.79 -6.84
CA GLY A 426 -0.83 -2.01 -6.78
C GLY A 426 -1.24 -2.51 -8.17
N MET A 427 -0.37 -2.35 -9.17
CA MET A 427 -0.67 -2.65 -10.59
C MET A 427 -1.11 -4.09 -10.82
N ARG A 428 -0.53 -5.04 -10.10
CA ARG A 428 -0.85 -6.47 -10.25
C ARG A 428 -2.25 -6.78 -9.72
N GLY A 429 -2.63 -6.18 -8.59
CA GLY A 429 -3.73 -6.65 -7.77
C GLY A 429 -3.42 -8.05 -7.19
N ASP A 430 -4.31 -8.56 -6.37
CA ASP A 430 -4.23 -9.89 -5.77
C ASP A 430 -5.63 -10.44 -5.47
N ARG A 431 -5.73 -11.49 -4.67
CA ARG A 431 -7.03 -12.10 -4.31
C ARG A 431 -7.88 -11.23 -3.38
N MET A 432 -7.25 -10.31 -2.64
CA MET A 432 -7.94 -9.45 -1.66
C MET A 432 -8.18 -8.04 -2.20
N GLN A 433 -7.39 -7.60 -3.20
CA GLN A 433 -7.48 -6.27 -3.78
C GLN A 433 -7.37 -6.33 -5.30
N ILE A 434 -8.32 -5.73 -6.00
CA ILE A 434 -8.20 -5.59 -7.46
C ILE A 434 -7.10 -4.61 -7.83
N SER A 435 -6.57 -4.72 -9.05
CA SER A 435 -5.55 -3.82 -9.60
C SER A 435 -5.90 -2.33 -9.36
N GLY A 436 -4.96 -1.61 -8.76
CA GLY A 436 -5.09 -0.20 -8.41
C GLY A 436 -5.75 0.07 -7.05
N MET A 437 -6.30 -0.93 -6.36
CA MET A 437 -6.75 -0.78 -4.98
C MET A 437 -5.59 -0.90 -3.99
N ARG A 438 -5.66 -0.10 -2.91
CA ARG A 438 -4.58 0.02 -1.92
C ARG A 438 -5.09 0.10 -0.48
N GLU A 439 -6.30 -0.41 -0.24
CA GLU A 439 -6.92 -0.39 1.09
C GLU A 439 -6.15 -1.25 2.11
N ILE A 440 -5.54 -2.33 1.63
CA ILE A 440 -4.65 -3.18 2.42
C ILE A 440 -3.21 -2.80 2.06
N PRO A 441 -2.35 -2.46 3.04
CA PRO A 441 -0.94 -2.19 2.79
C PRO A 441 -0.17 -3.49 2.51
N ALA A 442 -0.49 -4.11 1.37
CA ALA A 442 0.05 -5.38 0.92
C ALA A 442 1.57 -5.32 0.71
N PRO A 443 2.29 -6.44 0.83
CA PRO A 443 3.73 -6.49 0.60
C PRO A 443 4.15 -5.90 -0.75
N THR A 444 3.39 -6.19 -1.82
CA THR A 444 3.63 -5.67 -3.18
C THR A 444 3.46 -4.15 -3.30
N ILE A 445 2.80 -3.52 -2.32
CA ILE A 445 2.55 -2.08 -2.30
C ILE A 445 3.53 -1.35 -1.38
N VAL A 446 3.87 -1.94 -0.22
CA VAL A 446 4.71 -1.26 0.76
C VAL A 446 6.21 -1.49 0.55
N HIS A 447 6.59 -2.47 -0.26
CA HIS A 447 7.98 -2.78 -0.57
C HIS A 447 8.51 -1.86 -1.67
N THR A 448 9.17 -0.75 -1.28
CA THR A 448 9.55 0.34 -2.18
C THR A 448 11.06 0.41 -2.43
N PRO A 449 11.50 0.87 -3.64
CA PRO A 449 12.91 1.04 -3.97
C PRO A 449 13.47 2.32 -3.34
N VAL A 450 14.09 2.22 -2.19
CA VAL A 450 14.77 3.36 -1.55
C VAL A 450 16.26 3.33 -1.89
N GLY A 451 16.79 4.47 -2.35
CA GLY A 451 18.18 4.56 -2.76
C GLY A 451 18.82 5.91 -2.42
N ILE A 452 20.12 5.88 -2.14
CA ILE A 452 20.92 7.08 -1.85
C ILE A 452 22.01 7.25 -2.88
N LYS A 453 22.16 8.47 -3.39
CA LYS A 453 23.23 8.88 -4.31
C LYS A 453 23.96 10.10 -3.77
N VAL A 454 25.28 10.01 -3.73
CA VAL A 454 26.19 11.11 -3.36
C VAL A 454 26.79 11.73 -4.63
N PHE A 455 26.70 13.04 -4.76
CA PHE A 455 27.34 13.82 -5.81
C PHE A 455 28.29 14.86 -5.18
N GLY A 456 29.40 15.15 -5.85
CA GLY A 456 30.35 16.21 -5.45
C GLY A 456 31.59 16.21 -6.31
N GLU A 457 32.27 17.37 -6.38
CA GLU A 457 33.50 17.49 -7.16
C GLU A 457 34.65 16.69 -6.54
N GLY A 458 35.20 15.76 -7.30
CA GLY A 458 36.36 14.97 -6.88
C GLY A 458 36.07 13.95 -5.77
N ILE A 459 34.82 13.78 -5.38
CA ILE A 459 34.45 12.75 -4.39
C ILE A 459 34.60 11.35 -4.99
N GLN A 460 35.28 10.47 -4.26
CA GLN A 460 35.58 9.11 -4.70
C GLN A 460 34.76 8.09 -3.89
N ARG A 461 33.97 7.29 -4.58
CA ARG A 461 33.29 6.12 -4.00
C ARG A 461 34.27 4.94 -3.89
N GLN A 462 34.40 4.37 -2.71
CA GLN A 462 35.22 3.20 -2.44
C GLN A 462 34.34 1.95 -2.34
N GLY A 463 34.39 1.10 -3.34
CA GLY A 463 33.58 -0.13 -3.43
C GLY A 463 32.35 0.00 -4.32
N ASP A 464 31.59 -1.11 -4.37
CA ASP A 464 30.38 -1.23 -5.17
C ASP A 464 29.16 -0.65 -4.45
N THR A 465 28.01 -0.60 -5.14
CA THR A 465 26.73 -0.26 -4.53
C THR A 465 26.44 -1.20 -3.36
N LYS A 466 26.13 -0.62 -2.20
CA LYS A 466 25.71 -1.40 -1.04
C LYS A 466 24.22 -1.73 -1.13
N HIS A 467 23.90 -3.02 -1.16
CA HIS A 467 22.56 -3.54 -1.07
C HIS A 467 22.22 -3.89 0.38
N VAL A 468 21.26 -3.17 0.97
CA VAL A 468 20.74 -3.41 2.33
C VAL A 468 19.60 -4.40 2.24
N LYS A 469 19.87 -5.66 2.58
CA LYS A 469 18.91 -6.78 2.49
C LYS A 469 18.04 -6.93 3.74
N ALA A 470 18.52 -6.41 4.88
CA ALA A 470 17.79 -6.46 6.13
C ALA A 470 16.46 -5.68 6.02
N PRO A 471 15.38 -6.17 6.67
CA PRO A 471 14.12 -5.43 6.73
C PRO A 471 14.33 -4.04 7.31
N SER A 472 13.90 -3.03 6.59
CA SER A 472 14.19 -1.63 6.89
C SER A 472 12.97 -0.74 6.73
N SER A 473 12.99 0.41 7.38
CA SER A 473 11.99 1.46 7.24
C SER A 473 12.64 2.84 7.42
N TYR A 474 11.87 3.89 7.60
CA TYR A 474 12.34 5.27 7.66
C TYR A 474 13.42 5.54 8.71
N LEU A 475 13.41 4.81 9.83
CA LEU A 475 14.47 4.94 10.85
C LEU A 475 15.85 4.58 10.30
N ALA A 476 15.94 3.56 9.43
CA ALA A 476 17.19 3.18 8.77
C ALA A 476 17.66 4.27 7.79
N LEU A 477 16.72 4.90 7.08
CA LEU A 477 17.03 6.05 6.22
C LEU A 477 17.58 7.22 7.04
N SER A 478 16.95 7.55 8.16
CA SER A 478 17.41 8.61 9.07
C SER A 478 18.81 8.30 9.62
N GLN A 479 19.09 7.06 10.01
CA GLN A 479 20.41 6.63 10.45
C GLN A 479 21.45 6.77 9.35
N LEU A 480 21.11 6.43 8.11
CA LEU A 480 22.01 6.58 6.97
C LEU A 480 22.34 8.07 6.73
N VAL A 481 21.36 8.98 6.85
CA VAL A 481 21.59 10.43 6.79
C VAL A 481 22.52 10.89 7.92
N SER A 482 22.32 10.40 9.16
CA SER A 482 23.23 10.68 10.28
C SER A 482 24.65 10.19 9.98
N ASN A 483 24.82 8.98 9.44
CA ASN A 483 26.11 8.44 9.07
C ASN A 483 26.83 9.29 7.99
N ILE A 484 26.09 9.84 7.02
CA ILE A 484 26.65 10.75 6.00
C ILE A 484 27.19 12.02 6.66
N LEU A 485 26.44 12.62 7.58
CA LEU A 485 26.83 13.82 8.31
C LEU A 485 28.07 13.57 9.19
N GLU A 486 28.15 12.43 9.85
CA GLU A 486 29.23 12.10 10.79
C GLU A 486 30.55 11.74 10.10
N GLN A 487 30.49 11.22 8.87
CA GLN A 487 31.68 10.73 8.18
C GLN A 487 32.49 11.82 7.48
N ASN A 488 32.00 13.06 7.39
CA ASN A 488 32.68 14.20 6.74
C ASN A 488 33.16 13.84 5.33
N ILE A 489 32.26 13.31 4.51
CA ILE A 489 32.58 12.69 3.22
C ILE A 489 33.09 13.71 2.19
N TYR A 490 32.60 14.92 2.26
CA TYR A 490 32.97 16.00 1.33
C TYR A 490 34.31 16.63 1.65
N GLU A 491 34.65 16.79 2.92
CA GLU A 491 35.98 17.26 3.32
C GLU A 491 37.04 16.19 3.02
N LYS A 492 36.76 14.94 3.32
CA LYS A 492 37.63 13.80 2.99
C LYS A 492 37.69 13.49 1.50
N LYS A 493 36.75 13.98 0.71
CA LYS A 493 36.55 13.66 -0.72
C LYS A 493 36.48 12.19 -1.03
N SER A 494 35.98 11.40 -0.09
CA SER A 494 35.81 9.96 -0.25
C SER A 494 34.79 9.38 0.71
N PHE A 495 34.11 8.31 0.28
CA PHE A 495 33.19 7.54 1.11
C PHE A 495 33.15 6.07 0.67
N SER A 496 32.73 5.21 1.57
CA SER A 496 32.41 3.82 1.28
C SER A 496 30.90 3.59 1.44
N PRO A 497 30.20 3.03 0.45
CA PRO A 497 28.79 2.66 0.61
C PRO A 497 28.53 1.71 1.80
N ASP A 498 29.45 0.76 2.05
CA ASP A 498 29.38 -0.10 3.23
C ASP A 498 29.52 0.69 4.54
N GLY A 499 30.40 1.68 4.57
CA GLY A 499 30.58 2.58 5.72
C GLY A 499 29.34 3.43 5.98
N LEU A 500 28.72 3.99 4.92
CA LEU A 500 27.49 4.76 5.04
C LEU A 500 26.33 3.89 5.56
N ALA A 501 26.25 2.65 5.11
CA ALA A 501 25.23 1.68 5.54
C ALA A 501 25.57 0.92 6.82
N GLY A 502 26.59 1.37 7.56
CA GLY A 502 26.95 0.76 8.85
C GLY A 502 25.88 0.97 9.92
N ASN A 503 25.62 -0.06 10.72
CA ASN A 503 24.73 -0.01 11.90
C ASN A 503 23.31 0.51 11.61
N LEU A 504 22.77 0.24 10.42
CA LEU A 504 21.39 0.60 10.11
C LEU A 504 20.41 -0.22 10.97
N PRO A 505 19.44 0.43 11.61
CA PRO A 505 18.46 -0.26 12.43
C PRO A 505 17.51 -1.11 11.56
N GLU A 506 17.40 -2.39 11.87
CA GLU A 506 16.39 -3.25 11.25
C GLU A 506 14.99 -2.93 11.79
N THR A 507 13.98 -3.01 10.93
CA THR A 507 12.58 -2.81 11.30
C THR A 507 11.75 -3.92 10.70
N GLN A 508 11.08 -4.70 11.56
CA GLN A 508 10.13 -5.73 11.11
C GLN A 508 9.04 -5.12 10.21
N VAL A 509 8.59 -5.87 9.23
CA VAL A 509 7.52 -5.39 8.34
C VAL A 509 6.18 -5.42 9.07
N VAL A 510 5.75 -4.24 9.49
CA VAL A 510 4.40 -3.96 9.98
C VAL A 510 3.89 -2.75 9.21
N ALA A 511 2.81 -2.90 8.48
CA ALA A 511 2.24 -1.83 7.68
C ALA A 511 0.77 -1.59 8.06
N GLN A 512 0.39 -0.31 8.15
CA GLN A 512 -0.95 0.07 8.60
C GLN A 512 -1.56 1.18 7.74
N ASN A 513 -2.85 1.02 7.47
CA ASN A 513 -3.76 2.10 7.08
C ASN A 513 -4.79 2.30 8.21
N SER A 514 -5.71 3.24 8.06
CA SER A 514 -6.74 3.54 9.08
C SER A 514 -7.61 2.35 9.50
N GLY A 515 -7.51 1.21 8.85
CA GLY A 515 -8.37 0.09 9.18
C GLY A 515 -7.87 -1.26 8.70
N SER A 516 -6.61 -1.32 8.31
CA SER A 516 -5.98 -2.60 7.98
C SER A 516 -4.55 -2.60 8.49
N THR A 517 -4.14 -3.73 9.04
CA THR A 517 -2.77 -3.96 9.49
C THR A 517 -2.24 -5.22 8.82
N VAL A 518 -1.03 -5.14 8.29
CA VAL A 518 -0.29 -6.28 7.74
C VAL A 518 0.99 -6.46 8.55
N ILE A 519 1.27 -7.69 8.97
CA ILE A 519 2.51 -8.06 9.68
C ILE A 519 3.18 -9.23 8.99
N GLU A 520 4.51 -9.22 8.94
CA GLU A 520 5.31 -10.36 8.50
C GLU A 520 5.77 -11.18 9.71
N VAL A 521 5.48 -12.48 9.68
CA VAL A 521 5.93 -13.44 10.69
C VAL A 521 6.43 -14.70 9.99
N ASN A 522 7.69 -15.06 10.22
CA ASN A 522 8.32 -16.26 9.65
C ASN A 522 8.22 -16.36 8.10
N GLY A 523 8.36 -15.23 7.40
CA GLY A 523 8.29 -15.17 5.93
C GLY A 523 6.88 -15.31 5.34
N LYS A 524 5.85 -15.25 6.19
CA LYS A 524 4.44 -15.18 5.82
C LYS A 524 3.86 -13.83 6.25
N TYR A 525 2.87 -13.38 5.50
CA TYR A 525 2.16 -12.15 5.81
C TYR A 525 0.78 -12.46 6.36
N TYR A 526 0.37 -11.73 7.37
CA TYR A 526 -0.95 -11.83 7.99
C TYR A 526 -1.60 -10.45 7.95
N VAL A 527 -2.90 -10.42 7.68
CA VAL A 527 -3.68 -9.18 7.61
C VAL A 527 -4.85 -9.21 8.58
N SER A 528 -5.03 -8.11 9.29
CA SER A 528 -6.24 -7.80 10.04
C SER A 528 -6.98 -6.65 9.36
N LEU A 529 -8.28 -6.80 9.15
CA LEU A 529 -9.18 -5.80 8.54
C LEU A 529 -10.11 -5.15 9.57
N ASP A 530 -10.18 -5.72 10.78
CA ASP A 530 -11.04 -5.29 11.88
C ASP A 530 -10.25 -4.91 13.15
N GLY A 531 -8.93 -5.08 13.12
CA GLY A 531 -8.04 -4.82 14.26
C GLY A 531 -7.98 -5.92 15.31
N SER A 532 -8.64 -7.07 15.08
CA SER A 532 -8.71 -8.17 16.06
C SER A 532 -8.50 -9.56 15.47
N SER A 533 -9.08 -9.82 14.31
CA SER A 533 -8.99 -11.12 13.63
C SER A 533 -7.94 -11.06 12.53
N TRP A 534 -7.20 -12.15 12.34
CA TRP A 534 -6.13 -12.23 11.38
C TRP A 534 -6.33 -13.38 10.40
N ILE A 535 -6.03 -13.12 9.16
CA ILE A 535 -5.98 -14.14 8.10
C ILE A 535 -4.60 -14.12 7.42
N GLU A 536 -4.11 -15.28 6.99
CA GLU A 536 -2.89 -15.33 6.19
C GLU A 536 -3.14 -14.62 4.86
N TYR A 537 -2.27 -13.64 4.54
CA TYR A 537 -2.37 -12.89 3.29
C TYR A 537 -1.98 -13.81 2.13
N PRO A 538 -2.83 -14.03 1.12
CA PRO A 538 -2.55 -14.92 0.02
C PRO A 538 -1.40 -14.36 -0.85
N LYS A 539 -0.44 -15.23 -1.16
CA LYS A 539 0.64 -14.90 -2.10
C LYS A 539 0.15 -14.83 -3.53
#